data_6d8093ffa15f05ec74deffa2c8df0496
#
_entry.id   6d8093ffa15f05ec74deffa2c8df0496
#
_cell.length_a   1.000
_cell.length_b   1.000
_cell.length_c   1.000
_cell.angle_alpha   90.00
_cell.angle_beta   90.00
_cell.angle_gamma   90.00
#
_symmetry.space_group_name_H-M   'P 1'
#
loop_
_entity.id
_entity.type
_entity.pdbx_description
1 polymer ?
#
loop_
_entity_poly.entity_id
_entity_poly.type
_entity_poly.pdbx_seq_one_letter_code
_entity_poly.pdbx_strand_id
1 'polypeptide(L)'
;MGSGEFLPWSAEAERFALGPVATGGPVALLATASAPEGDRVFDGWGTMGLAHFESLGLKARRVQLKTREDASRADLIDSIEDASMVFFSGGNPAYLARTLDGTPFLTAITKALAAGAVFAGCSAGAMVAGARAARPVGPAYRYVGLGLIPRLRFGVHWDRMPGFLPKESIVSGGDRSDCFVGIDESTAIVGDGTSWRVFGLGNAEVRQLGRHTKYRAGEEFSLA
;
A
#
# COMPACT_ATOMS: atom_id res chain seq x y z
N MET A 1 3.35 -2.99 -2.61
CA MET A 1 3.47 -3.58 -3.96
C MET A 1 3.54 -2.46 -5.00
N GLY A 2 4.39 -2.62 -6.04
CA GLY A 2 4.53 -1.64 -7.13
C GLY A 2 3.36 -1.64 -8.09
N SER A 3 2.89 -2.81 -8.49
CA SER A 3 1.70 -3.06 -9.31
C SER A 3 1.34 -4.55 -9.33
N GLY A 4 0.27 -4.90 -10.05
CA GLY A 4 -0.06 -6.29 -10.37
C GLY A 4 -0.55 -7.09 -9.16
N GLU A 5 -1.27 -6.42 -8.25
CA GLU A 5 -2.00 -7.07 -7.19
C GLU A 5 -3.01 -8.08 -7.75
N PHE A 6 -3.27 -9.11 -6.97
CA PHE A 6 -4.19 -10.20 -7.33
C PHE A 6 -3.72 -11.07 -8.52
N LEU A 7 -2.45 -10.93 -8.94
CA LEU A 7 -1.81 -11.83 -9.89
C LEU A 7 -1.07 -12.96 -9.15
N PRO A 8 -0.83 -14.11 -9.79
CA PRO A 8 -0.23 -15.27 -9.12
C PRO A 8 1.09 -15.00 -8.39
N TRP A 9 1.89 -14.04 -8.84
CA TRP A 9 3.17 -13.69 -8.23
C TRP A 9 3.02 -13.09 -6.82
N SER A 10 1.89 -12.40 -6.52
CA SER A 10 1.69 -11.71 -5.22
C SER A 10 1.40 -12.67 -4.08
N ALA A 11 0.94 -13.89 -4.38
CA ALA A 11 0.51 -14.87 -3.40
C ALA A 11 1.59 -15.23 -2.35
N GLU A 12 2.85 -15.30 -2.77
CA GLU A 12 3.96 -15.59 -1.86
C GLU A 12 4.17 -14.44 -0.86
N ALA A 13 4.17 -13.20 -1.34
CA ALA A 13 4.31 -12.01 -0.51
C ALA A 13 3.17 -11.89 0.51
N GLU A 14 1.95 -12.14 0.07
CA GLU A 14 0.75 -12.05 0.90
C GLU A 14 0.72 -13.12 1.99
N ARG A 15 1.05 -14.37 1.63
CA ARG A 15 1.19 -15.45 2.62
C ARG A 15 2.31 -15.19 3.60
N PHE A 16 3.45 -14.69 3.14
CA PHE A 16 4.55 -14.31 4.02
C PHE A 16 4.13 -13.21 4.99
N ALA A 17 3.43 -12.18 4.51
CA ALA A 17 2.94 -11.08 5.34
C ALA A 17 1.95 -11.56 6.43
N LEU A 18 1.07 -12.51 6.10
CA LEU A 18 0.07 -13.06 7.02
C LEU A 18 0.65 -14.15 7.94
N GLY A 19 1.74 -14.82 7.55
CA GLY A 19 2.19 -16.08 8.16
C GLY A 19 2.35 -16.10 9.68
N PRO A 20 3.05 -15.14 10.30
CA PRO A 20 3.25 -15.19 11.76
C PRO A 20 2.12 -14.51 12.56
N VAL A 21 1.31 -13.66 11.93
CA VAL A 21 0.43 -12.70 12.59
C VAL A 21 -1.05 -12.94 12.29
N ALA A 22 -1.37 -14.04 11.57
CA ALA A 22 -2.73 -14.34 11.18
C ALA A 22 -3.63 -14.41 12.42
N THR A 23 -4.36 -13.34 12.69
CA THR A 23 -5.39 -13.27 13.73
C THR A 23 -6.58 -14.19 13.44
N GLY A 24 -6.54 -14.91 12.29
CA GLY A 24 -7.65 -15.74 11.80
C GLY A 24 -8.80 -14.94 11.20
N GLY A 25 -8.71 -13.61 11.21
CA GLY A 25 -9.70 -12.72 10.61
C GLY A 25 -9.58 -12.63 9.09
N PRO A 26 -10.58 -12.02 8.42
CA PRO A 26 -10.58 -11.86 6.96
C PRO A 26 -9.60 -10.77 6.50
N VAL A 27 -9.28 -10.80 5.20
CA VAL A 27 -8.67 -9.68 4.50
C VAL A 27 -9.74 -8.64 4.17
N ALA A 28 -9.60 -7.44 4.68
CA ALA A 28 -10.47 -6.30 4.36
C ALA A 28 -9.95 -5.61 3.08
N LEU A 29 -10.71 -5.71 1.98
CA LEU A 29 -10.35 -5.20 0.65
C LEU A 29 -10.96 -3.82 0.40
N LEU A 30 -10.11 -2.85 0.13
CA LEU A 30 -10.52 -1.47 -0.16
C LEU A 30 -10.06 -1.06 -1.57
N ALA A 31 -11.03 -0.87 -2.46
CA ALA A 31 -10.81 -0.34 -3.80
C ALA A 31 -11.01 1.19 -3.87
N THR A 32 -10.97 1.88 -2.74
CA THR A 32 -11.27 3.31 -2.58
C THR A 32 -10.52 4.20 -3.57
N ALA A 33 -9.25 3.88 -3.88
CA ALA A 33 -8.44 4.65 -4.82
C ALA A 33 -9.04 4.70 -6.25
N SER A 34 -9.79 3.68 -6.64
CA SER A 34 -10.43 3.57 -7.95
C SER A 34 -11.87 4.12 -8.00
N ALA A 35 -12.44 4.55 -6.87
CA ALA A 35 -13.81 5.07 -6.82
C ALA A 35 -14.10 6.22 -7.82
N PRO A 36 -13.16 7.16 -8.08
CA PRO A 36 -13.38 8.20 -9.11
C PRO A 36 -13.54 7.67 -10.55
N GLU A 37 -13.14 6.44 -10.81
CA GLU A 37 -13.25 5.80 -12.12
C GLU A 37 -14.63 5.16 -12.35
N GLY A 38 -15.51 5.24 -11.36
CA GLY A 38 -16.89 4.77 -11.39
C GLY A 38 -17.08 3.37 -10.81
N ASP A 39 -18.35 3.04 -10.57
CA ASP A 39 -18.75 1.83 -9.84
C ASP A 39 -18.24 0.54 -10.50
N ARG A 40 -18.27 0.47 -11.83
CA ARG A 40 -17.78 -0.72 -12.54
C ARG A 40 -16.32 -1.02 -12.26
N VAL A 41 -15.47 0.00 -12.17
CA VAL A 41 -14.05 -0.18 -11.88
C VAL A 41 -13.85 -0.51 -10.40
N PHE A 42 -14.48 0.23 -9.51
CA PHE A 42 -14.46 0.00 -8.07
C PHE A 42 -14.91 -1.43 -7.71
N ASP A 43 -16.04 -1.87 -8.25
CA ASP A 43 -16.58 -3.21 -8.01
C ASP A 43 -15.72 -4.29 -8.65
N GLY A 44 -15.14 -4.01 -9.81
CA GLY A 44 -14.23 -4.91 -10.51
C GLY A 44 -12.99 -5.24 -9.65
N TRP A 45 -12.33 -4.24 -9.09
CA TRP A 45 -11.19 -4.43 -8.19
C TRP A 45 -11.57 -5.25 -6.94
N GLY A 46 -12.70 -4.93 -6.32
CA GLY A 46 -13.19 -5.67 -5.17
C GLY A 46 -13.48 -7.15 -5.51
N THR A 47 -14.07 -7.43 -6.68
CA THR A 47 -14.37 -8.79 -7.12
C THR A 47 -13.11 -9.58 -7.41
N MET A 48 -12.13 -8.98 -8.09
CA MET A 48 -10.82 -9.62 -8.35
C MET A 48 -10.10 -9.95 -7.04
N GLY A 49 -10.11 -9.03 -6.08
CA GLY A 49 -9.47 -9.27 -4.79
C GLY A 49 -10.14 -10.39 -4.00
N LEU A 50 -11.49 -10.47 -3.97
CA LEU A 50 -12.20 -11.57 -3.34
C LEU A 50 -11.80 -12.92 -3.96
N ALA A 51 -11.87 -13.03 -5.29
CA ALA A 51 -11.53 -14.26 -6.00
C ALA A 51 -10.07 -14.67 -5.76
N HIS A 52 -9.15 -13.69 -5.72
CA HIS A 52 -7.74 -13.94 -5.45
C HIS A 52 -7.53 -14.54 -4.05
N PHE A 53 -8.01 -13.88 -2.98
CA PHE A 53 -7.81 -14.37 -1.62
C PHE A 53 -8.56 -15.67 -1.35
N GLU A 54 -9.74 -15.87 -1.95
CA GLU A 54 -10.45 -17.15 -1.90
C GLU A 54 -9.61 -18.28 -2.53
N SER A 55 -8.95 -18.03 -3.67
CA SER A 55 -8.05 -19.00 -4.32
C SER A 55 -6.84 -19.37 -3.46
N LEU A 56 -6.46 -18.50 -2.52
CA LEU A 56 -5.41 -18.74 -1.53
C LEU A 56 -5.90 -19.47 -0.26
N GLY A 57 -7.21 -19.76 -0.17
CA GLY A 57 -7.85 -20.34 1.01
C GLY A 57 -8.06 -19.32 2.15
N LEU A 58 -7.99 -18.03 1.86
CA LEU A 58 -8.13 -16.95 2.83
C LEU A 58 -9.54 -16.35 2.76
N LYS A 59 -10.11 -16.04 3.93
CA LYS A 59 -11.36 -15.27 3.98
C LYS A 59 -11.07 -13.81 3.59
N ALA A 60 -11.94 -13.22 2.78
CA ALA A 60 -11.85 -11.82 2.43
C ALA A 60 -13.23 -11.16 2.43
N ARG A 61 -13.28 -9.86 2.67
CA ARG A 61 -14.49 -9.05 2.56
C ARG A 61 -14.21 -7.74 1.83
N ARG A 62 -15.14 -7.29 1.00
CA ARG A 62 -15.09 -5.98 0.39
C ARG A 62 -15.60 -4.93 1.37
N VAL A 63 -14.84 -3.85 1.53
CA VAL A 63 -15.27 -2.67 2.29
C VAL A 63 -15.74 -1.62 1.29
N GLN A 64 -17.02 -1.24 1.37
CA GLN A 64 -17.69 -0.34 0.42
C GLN A 64 -17.41 1.15 0.74
N LEU A 65 -16.15 1.48 1.01
CA LEU A 65 -15.69 2.83 1.29
C LEU A 65 -15.32 3.51 -0.03
N LYS A 66 -16.20 4.36 -0.54
CA LYS A 66 -15.99 5.13 -1.78
C LYS A 66 -15.62 6.58 -1.48
N THR A 67 -16.34 7.22 -0.59
CA THR A 67 -16.24 8.67 -0.32
C THR A 67 -15.68 8.96 1.08
N ARG A 68 -15.40 10.24 1.33
CA ARG A 68 -14.95 10.70 2.65
C ARG A 68 -16.03 10.54 3.71
N GLU A 69 -17.28 10.70 3.32
CA GLU A 69 -18.46 10.51 4.20
C GLU A 69 -18.54 9.05 4.66
N ASP A 70 -18.26 8.10 3.77
CA ASP A 70 -18.21 6.67 4.12
C ASP A 70 -17.16 6.38 5.20
N ALA A 71 -16.07 7.13 5.24
CA ALA A 71 -15.01 6.95 6.24
C ALA A 71 -15.42 7.34 7.68
N SER A 72 -16.65 7.83 7.87
CA SER A 72 -17.26 8.10 9.18
C SER A 72 -18.37 7.13 9.52
N ARG A 73 -18.69 6.17 8.66
CA ARG A 73 -19.75 5.19 8.87
C ARG A 73 -19.30 4.09 9.83
N ALA A 74 -20.10 3.87 10.87
CA ALA A 74 -19.80 2.87 11.90
C ALA A 74 -19.71 1.44 11.31
N ASP A 75 -20.67 1.07 10.45
CA ASP A 75 -20.69 -0.26 9.81
C ASP A 75 -19.44 -0.58 8.99
N LEU A 76 -18.85 0.43 8.32
CA LEU A 76 -17.60 0.25 7.59
C LEU A 76 -16.39 0.21 8.53
N ILE A 77 -16.40 1.00 9.60
CA ILE A 77 -15.35 1.00 10.63
C ILE A 77 -15.30 -0.37 11.31
N ASP A 78 -16.45 -0.87 11.76
CA ASP A 78 -16.58 -2.17 12.43
C ASP A 78 -16.12 -3.31 11.51
N SER A 79 -16.27 -3.15 10.18
CA SER A 79 -15.88 -4.17 9.19
C SER A 79 -14.38 -4.42 9.10
N ILE A 80 -13.51 -3.63 9.73
CA ILE A 80 -12.06 -3.85 9.73
C ILE A 80 -11.51 -4.22 11.12
N GLU A 81 -12.33 -4.24 12.17
CA GLU A 81 -11.85 -4.48 13.54
C GLU A 81 -11.23 -5.87 13.73
N ASP A 82 -11.81 -6.89 13.08
CA ASP A 82 -11.33 -8.28 13.13
C ASP A 82 -10.46 -8.66 11.94
N ALA A 83 -10.07 -7.69 11.10
CA ALA A 83 -9.27 -7.98 9.91
C ALA A 83 -7.86 -8.47 10.25
N SER A 84 -7.42 -9.54 9.58
CA SER A 84 -6.02 -9.97 9.61
C SER A 84 -5.13 -9.12 8.71
N MET A 85 -5.72 -8.53 7.66
CA MET A 85 -5.05 -7.63 6.73
C MET A 85 -6.02 -6.55 6.25
N VAL A 86 -5.54 -5.32 6.16
CA VAL A 86 -6.24 -4.21 5.47
C VAL A 86 -5.51 -3.95 4.17
N PHE A 87 -6.15 -4.27 3.05
CA PHE A 87 -5.56 -4.22 1.71
C PHE A 87 -6.15 -3.08 0.88
N PHE A 88 -5.29 -2.15 0.43
CA PHE A 88 -5.67 -1.08 -0.50
C PHE A 88 -5.17 -1.37 -1.91
N SER A 89 -6.07 -1.49 -2.88
CA SER A 89 -5.74 -1.64 -4.29
C SER A 89 -5.28 -0.32 -4.93
N GLY A 90 -4.89 -0.39 -6.21
CA GLY A 90 -4.46 0.73 -7.02
C GLY A 90 -5.57 1.72 -7.38
N GLY A 91 -5.18 2.83 -8.06
CA GLY A 91 -6.04 3.91 -8.53
C GLY A 91 -5.44 5.29 -8.29
N ASN A 92 -6.23 6.25 -7.83
CA ASN A 92 -5.81 7.63 -7.59
C ASN A 92 -5.30 7.84 -6.15
N PRO A 93 -3.99 8.02 -5.92
CA PRO A 93 -3.44 8.17 -4.57
C PRO A 93 -3.88 9.48 -3.88
N ALA A 94 -4.06 10.56 -4.64
CA ALA A 94 -4.50 11.83 -4.08
C ALA A 94 -5.96 11.76 -3.60
N TYR A 95 -6.80 11.02 -4.33
CA TYR A 95 -8.17 10.76 -3.91
C TYR A 95 -8.20 9.92 -2.63
N LEU A 96 -7.48 8.80 -2.63
CA LEU A 96 -7.39 7.89 -1.48
C LEU A 96 -6.92 8.62 -0.21
N ALA A 97 -5.85 9.41 -0.32
CA ALA A 97 -5.33 10.17 0.80
C ALA A 97 -6.37 11.17 1.36
N ARG A 98 -7.03 11.95 0.48
CA ARG A 98 -8.07 12.91 0.92
C ARG A 98 -9.30 12.24 1.51
N THR A 99 -9.65 11.07 1.01
CA THR A 99 -10.79 10.28 1.52
C THR A 99 -10.53 9.81 2.95
N LEU A 100 -9.29 9.45 3.29
CA LEU A 100 -8.96 8.83 4.57
C LEU A 100 -8.35 9.78 5.60
N ASP A 101 -7.61 10.81 5.18
CA ASP A 101 -6.83 11.64 6.12
C ASP A 101 -7.73 12.32 7.17
N GLY A 102 -7.37 12.10 8.45
CA GLY A 102 -8.09 12.67 9.60
C GLY A 102 -9.49 12.07 9.86
N THR A 103 -9.81 10.91 9.30
CA THR A 103 -11.13 10.28 9.47
C THR A 103 -11.14 9.21 10.58
N PRO A 104 -12.34 8.88 11.12
CA PRO A 104 -12.49 7.76 12.04
C PRO A 104 -12.02 6.42 11.45
N PHE A 105 -12.22 6.19 10.15
CA PHE A 105 -11.77 4.97 9.48
C PHE A 105 -10.23 4.84 9.50
N LEU A 106 -9.48 5.93 9.25
CA LEU A 106 -8.01 5.90 9.38
C LEU A 106 -7.58 5.59 10.81
N THR A 107 -8.30 6.12 11.80
CA THR A 107 -8.06 5.78 13.21
C THR A 107 -8.28 4.30 13.48
N ALA A 108 -9.33 3.71 12.91
CA ALA A 108 -9.61 2.28 13.03
C ALA A 108 -8.52 1.42 12.37
N ILE A 109 -8.03 1.81 11.17
CA ILE A 109 -6.86 1.16 10.54
C ILE A 109 -5.68 1.16 11.51
N THR A 110 -5.34 2.32 12.07
CA THR A 110 -4.19 2.44 12.99
C THR A 110 -4.34 1.53 14.22
N LYS A 111 -5.57 1.41 14.76
CA LYS A 111 -5.87 0.50 15.87
C LYS A 111 -5.73 -0.97 15.45
N ALA A 112 -6.26 -1.35 14.27
CA ALA A 112 -6.13 -2.71 13.76
C ALA A 112 -4.67 -3.12 13.57
N LEU A 113 -3.83 -2.22 13.01
CA LEU A 113 -2.39 -2.45 12.86
C LEU A 113 -1.69 -2.60 14.22
N ALA A 114 -2.04 -1.78 15.21
CA ALA A 114 -1.50 -1.89 16.56
C ALA A 114 -1.94 -3.19 17.25
N ALA A 115 -3.08 -3.76 16.85
CA ALA A 115 -3.57 -5.07 17.31
C ALA A 115 -2.96 -6.26 16.54
N GLY A 116 -2.09 -6.01 15.56
CA GLY A 116 -1.38 -7.04 14.82
C GLY A 116 -1.93 -7.32 13.41
N ALA A 117 -2.90 -6.57 12.91
CA ALA A 117 -3.29 -6.67 11.51
C ALA A 117 -2.16 -6.22 10.58
N VAL A 118 -2.13 -6.78 9.37
CA VAL A 118 -1.18 -6.40 8.33
C VAL A 118 -1.74 -5.26 7.48
N PHE A 119 -0.95 -4.22 7.23
CA PHE A 119 -1.24 -3.28 6.14
C PHE A 119 -0.70 -3.82 4.83
N ALA A 120 -1.51 -3.84 3.79
CA ALA A 120 -1.07 -4.12 2.44
C ALA A 120 -1.57 -3.02 1.48
N GLY A 121 -0.71 -2.62 0.55
CA GLY A 121 -1.07 -1.60 -0.43
C GLY A 121 -0.40 -1.85 -1.77
N CYS A 122 -1.14 -1.66 -2.86
CA CYS A 122 -0.60 -1.71 -4.21
C CYS A 122 -0.74 -0.36 -4.91
N SER A 123 0.27 0.04 -5.66
CA SER A 123 0.27 1.29 -6.43
C SER A 123 -0.16 2.48 -5.55
N ALA A 124 -1.34 3.06 -5.77
CA ALA A 124 -1.87 4.15 -4.96
C ALA A 124 -1.93 3.79 -3.46
N GLY A 125 -2.33 2.56 -3.12
CA GLY A 125 -2.37 2.06 -1.75
C GLY A 125 -0.99 2.05 -1.08
N ALA A 126 0.05 1.63 -1.80
CA ALA A 126 1.43 1.69 -1.32
C ALA A 126 1.91 3.14 -1.14
N MET A 127 1.63 4.00 -2.11
CA MET A 127 2.06 5.40 -2.08
C MET A 127 1.52 6.15 -0.87
N VAL A 128 0.24 5.98 -0.53
CA VAL A 128 -0.38 6.72 0.59
C VAL A 128 0.03 6.19 1.96
N ALA A 129 0.55 4.97 2.06
CA ALA A 129 0.98 4.41 3.34
C ALA A 129 2.17 5.15 3.96
N GLY A 130 2.96 5.82 3.14
CA GLY A 130 4.22 6.45 3.54
C GLY A 130 4.09 7.68 4.43
N ALA A 131 5.22 8.31 4.66
CA ALA A 131 5.37 9.48 5.53
C ALA A 131 4.43 10.64 5.14
N ARG A 132 3.89 11.35 6.14
CA ARG A 132 2.97 12.48 5.94
C ARG A 132 3.59 13.67 5.23
N ALA A 133 4.91 13.81 5.27
CA ALA A 133 5.66 14.96 4.75
C ALA A 133 6.10 14.82 3.28
N ALA A 134 5.51 13.95 2.49
CA ALA A 134 5.84 13.81 1.09
C ALA A 134 5.59 15.10 0.31
N ARG A 135 6.64 15.71 -0.24
CA ARG A 135 6.49 16.85 -1.14
C ARG A 135 5.83 16.41 -2.45
N PRO A 136 4.85 17.16 -2.95
CA PRO A 136 4.17 16.80 -4.19
C PRO A 136 5.13 16.86 -5.38
N VAL A 137 5.15 15.80 -6.18
CA VAL A 137 5.81 15.77 -7.48
C VAL A 137 4.76 16.00 -8.56
N GLY A 138 4.57 17.26 -8.93
CA GLY A 138 3.58 17.65 -9.94
C GLY A 138 2.12 17.63 -9.43
N PRO A 139 1.17 18.12 -10.25
CA PRO A 139 -0.23 18.27 -9.84
C PRO A 139 -0.95 16.95 -9.54
N ALA A 140 -0.61 15.88 -10.27
CA ALA A 140 -1.25 14.57 -10.13
C ALA A 140 -0.85 13.83 -8.84
N TYR A 141 0.30 14.18 -8.25
CA TYR A 141 0.87 13.52 -7.07
C TYR A 141 0.85 14.43 -5.83
N ARG A 142 -0.05 15.42 -5.79
CA ARG A 142 -0.24 16.27 -4.60
C ARG A 142 -1.09 15.55 -3.58
N TYR A 143 -0.48 14.73 -2.74
CA TYR A 143 -1.12 14.15 -1.57
C TYR A 143 -0.14 14.11 -0.40
N VAL A 144 -0.71 14.04 0.79
CA VAL A 144 0.05 13.81 2.02
C VAL A 144 -0.07 12.32 2.34
N GLY A 145 1.03 11.65 2.60
CA GLY A 145 1.00 10.27 3.06
C GLY A 145 0.20 10.13 4.36
N LEU A 146 -0.40 8.98 4.60
CA LEU A 146 -1.23 8.72 5.79
C LEU A 146 -0.38 8.43 7.05
N GLY A 147 0.93 8.23 6.89
CA GLY A 147 1.85 8.00 8.00
C GLY A 147 1.71 6.62 8.64
N LEU A 148 1.14 5.64 7.92
CA LEU A 148 1.00 4.26 8.39
C LEU A 148 2.37 3.58 8.51
N ILE A 149 3.30 3.96 7.60
CA ILE A 149 4.69 3.53 7.61
C ILE A 149 5.55 4.79 7.67
N PRO A 150 5.77 5.32 8.87
CA PRO A 150 6.51 6.57 9.04
C PRO A 150 7.97 6.41 8.58
N ARG A 151 8.58 7.51 8.11
CA ARG A 151 9.96 7.56 7.58
C ARG A 151 10.16 6.85 6.23
N LEU A 152 9.13 6.20 5.66
CA LEU A 152 9.20 5.62 4.32
C LEU A 152 8.37 6.43 3.32
N ARG A 153 8.90 6.55 2.10
CA ARG A 153 8.18 7.06 0.93
C ARG A 153 8.31 6.04 -0.19
N PHE A 154 7.24 5.85 -0.93
CA PHE A 154 7.18 4.84 -1.97
C PHE A 154 7.04 5.46 -3.35
N GLY A 155 7.91 5.04 -4.28
CA GLY A 155 7.70 5.17 -5.71
C GLY A 155 7.25 3.82 -6.28
N VAL A 156 6.17 3.82 -7.03
CA VAL A 156 5.60 2.60 -7.64
C VAL A 156 5.78 2.63 -9.15
N HIS A 157 5.61 1.48 -9.83
CA HIS A 157 5.90 1.34 -11.25
C HIS A 157 7.32 1.86 -11.59
N TRP A 158 8.28 1.60 -10.71
CA TRP A 158 9.55 2.31 -10.71
C TRP A 158 10.40 2.01 -11.93
N ASP A 159 10.33 0.80 -12.46
CA ASP A 159 10.94 0.37 -13.72
C ASP A 159 10.26 0.96 -14.96
N ARG A 160 8.97 1.36 -14.85
CA ARG A 160 8.17 1.93 -15.94
C ARG A 160 8.09 3.45 -15.93
N MET A 161 8.73 4.08 -14.97
CA MET A 161 8.79 5.55 -14.91
C MET A 161 9.37 6.10 -16.22
N PRO A 162 8.65 7.02 -16.92
CA PRO A 162 9.16 7.63 -18.13
C PRO A 162 10.51 8.30 -17.90
N GLY A 163 11.47 8.09 -18.81
CA GLY A 163 12.84 8.61 -18.66
C GLY A 163 12.95 10.14 -18.60
N PHE A 164 11.91 10.87 -19.05
CA PHE A 164 11.86 12.32 -18.93
C PHE A 164 11.42 12.82 -17.55
N LEU A 165 10.88 11.95 -16.69
CA LEU A 165 10.56 12.32 -15.31
C LEU A 165 11.84 12.25 -14.47
N PRO A 166 12.20 13.34 -13.78
CA PRO A 166 13.42 13.37 -12.98
C PRO A 166 13.20 12.54 -11.70
N LYS A 167 13.60 11.25 -11.75
CA LYS A 167 13.54 10.34 -10.58
C LYS A 167 14.16 10.99 -9.34
N GLU A 168 15.23 11.75 -9.50
CA GLU A 168 15.89 12.47 -8.41
C GLU A 168 14.98 13.49 -7.72
N SER A 169 14.11 14.17 -8.47
CA SER A 169 13.15 15.12 -7.88
C SER A 169 12.07 14.41 -7.06
N ILE A 170 11.71 13.18 -7.46
CA ILE A 170 10.76 12.35 -6.70
C ILE A 170 11.40 11.88 -5.39
N VAL A 171 12.64 11.42 -5.48
CA VAL A 171 13.42 10.94 -4.34
C VAL A 171 13.72 12.06 -3.35
N SER A 172 14.15 13.23 -3.84
CA SER A 172 14.56 14.37 -3.00
C SER A 172 13.41 15.14 -2.35
N GLY A 173 12.15 14.78 -2.68
CA GLY A 173 10.95 15.49 -2.23
C GLY A 173 10.57 15.33 -0.75
N GLY A 174 11.33 14.61 0.07
CA GLY A 174 11.05 14.35 1.48
C GLY A 174 12.04 14.98 2.45
N ASP A 175 11.88 14.67 3.74
CA ASP A 175 12.88 14.96 4.74
C ASP A 175 14.15 14.13 4.47
N ARG A 176 15.33 14.67 4.83
CA ARG A 176 16.60 13.95 4.66
C ARG A 176 16.69 12.66 5.50
N SER A 177 15.88 12.56 6.55
CA SER A 177 15.77 11.36 7.38
C SER A 177 14.86 10.29 6.77
N ASP A 178 14.04 10.64 5.76
CA ASP A 178 13.15 9.69 5.11
C ASP A 178 13.92 8.74 4.18
N CYS A 179 13.57 7.47 4.24
CA CYS A 179 13.99 6.49 3.25
C CYS A 179 13.00 6.49 2.09
N PHE A 180 13.51 6.51 0.86
CA PHE A 180 12.71 6.32 -0.34
C PHE A 180 12.90 4.89 -0.87
N VAL A 181 11.77 4.23 -1.20
CA VAL A 181 11.78 2.91 -1.82
C VAL A 181 11.02 2.94 -3.14
N GLY A 182 11.76 2.81 -4.24
CA GLY A 182 11.18 2.57 -5.57
C GLY A 182 10.87 1.09 -5.74
N ILE A 183 9.63 0.74 -6.06
CA ILE A 183 9.18 -0.63 -6.22
C ILE A 183 8.78 -0.85 -7.68
N ASP A 184 9.44 -1.79 -8.35
CA ASP A 184 9.16 -2.15 -9.74
C ASP A 184 7.77 -2.78 -9.88
N GLU A 185 7.25 -2.88 -11.12
CA GLU A 185 6.04 -3.63 -11.40
C GLU A 185 6.18 -5.10 -10.98
N SER A 186 5.08 -5.73 -10.62
CA SER A 186 5.03 -7.12 -10.16
C SER A 186 6.03 -7.43 -9.04
N THR A 187 6.23 -6.47 -8.14
CA THR A 187 7.18 -6.55 -7.03
C THR A 187 6.55 -6.06 -5.74
N ALA A 188 6.88 -6.71 -4.64
CA ALA A 188 6.46 -6.32 -3.30
C ALA A 188 7.67 -6.26 -2.36
N ILE A 189 7.54 -5.43 -1.33
CA ILE A 189 8.37 -5.52 -0.13
C ILE A 189 7.46 -5.85 1.04
N VAL A 190 7.89 -6.77 1.89
CA VAL A 190 7.17 -7.16 3.11
C VAL A 190 8.12 -7.02 4.29
N GLY A 191 7.67 -6.40 5.37
CA GLY A 191 8.51 -6.17 6.53
C GLY A 191 7.76 -5.57 7.70
N ASP A 192 8.48 -5.34 8.80
CA ASP A 192 7.97 -4.85 10.08
C ASP A 192 8.15 -3.33 10.30
N GLY A 193 8.60 -2.62 9.25
CA GLY A 193 8.95 -1.20 9.33
C GLY A 193 10.46 -0.95 9.46
N THR A 194 11.23 -1.93 9.90
CA THR A 194 12.70 -1.86 10.06
C THR A 194 13.40 -2.79 9.06
N SER A 195 13.00 -4.04 9.02
CA SER A 195 13.55 -5.07 8.14
C SER A 195 12.52 -5.45 7.08
N TRP A 196 12.98 -5.61 5.85
CA TRP A 196 12.15 -5.82 4.67
C TRP A 196 12.74 -6.90 3.79
N ARG A 197 11.87 -7.70 3.17
CA ARG A 197 12.20 -8.70 2.15
C ARG A 197 11.49 -8.39 0.86
N VAL A 198 12.19 -8.59 -0.26
CA VAL A 198 11.66 -8.36 -1.61
C VAL A 198 11.05 -9.64 -2.18
N PHE A 199 9.89 -9.51 -2.80
CA PHE A 199 9.15 -10.59 -3.48
C PHE A 199 8.76 -10.17 -4.89
N GLY A 200 8.54 -11.13 -5.77
CA GLY A 200 8.01 -10.91 -7.10
C GLY A 200 9.06 -11.01 -8.21
N LEU A 201 8.89 -10.23 -9.28
CA LEU A 201 9.64 -10.40 -10.54
C LEU A 201 10.67 -9.32 -10.82
N GLY A 202 10.55 -8.16 -10.16
CA GLY A 202 11.44 -7.01 -10.34
C GLY A 202 12.31 -6.74 -9.12
N ASN A 203 12.58 -5.46 -8.86
CA ASN A 203 13.49 -5.02 -7.83
C ASN A 203 12.82 -4.01 -6.88
N ALA A 204 13.40 -3.85 -5.69
CA ALA A 204 13.20 -2.69 -4.84
C ALA A 204 14.48 -1.83 -4.83
N GLU A 205 14.33 -0.54 -5.15
CA GLU A 205 15.41 0.44 -5.13
C GLU A 205 15.31 1.28 -3.86
N VAL A 206 16.25 1.08 -2.94
CA VAL A 206 16.29 1.76 -1.64
C VAL A 206 17.28 2.92 -1.69
N ARG A 207 16.82 4.12 -1.31
CA ARG A 207 17.65 5.32 -1.21
C ARG A 207 17.54 5.92 0.18
N GLN A 208 18.65 5.88 0.90
CA GLN A 208 18.73 6.37 2.27
C GLN A 208 20.13 6.95 2.55
N LEU A 209 20.20 8.12 3.20
CA LEU A 209 21.45 8.75 3.63
C LEU A 209 22.51 8.86 2.52
N GLY A 210 22.08 9.19 1.29
CA GLY A 210 22.93 9.31 0.13
C GLY A 210 23.39 7.97 -0.49
N ARG A 211 22.98 6.84 0.08
CA ARG A 211 23.20 5.51 -0.50
C ARG A 211 22.06 5.12 -1.42
N HIS A 212 22.39 4.38 -2.46
CA HIS A 212 21.46 3.84 -3.44
C HIS A 212 21.77 2.36 -3.65
N THR A 213 20.83 1.49 -3.34
CA THR A 213 21.00 0.04 -3.46
C THR A 213 19.74 -0.58 -4.06
N LYS A 214 19.93 -1.53 -4.98
CA LYS A 214 18.83 -2.35 -5.52
C LYS A 214 18.85 -3.72 -4.90
N TYR A 215 17.68 -4.20 -4.55
CA TYR A 215 17.43 -5.52 -3.97
C TYR A 215 16.48 -6.29 -4.87
N ARG A 216 16.82 -7.55 -5.17
CA ARG A 216 16.03 -8.48 -5.99
C ARG A 216 15.10 -9.32 -5.11
N ALA A 217 14.17 -10.01 -5.74
CA ALA A 217 13.33 -10.99 -5.05
C ALA A 217 14.18 -11.99 -4.25
N GLY A 218 13.77 -12.25 -3.00
CA GLY A 218 14.48 -13.08 -2.04
C GLY A 218 15.51 -12.34 -1.19
N GLU A 219 15.98 -11.15 -1.61
CA GLU A 219 16.93 -10.35 -0.83
C GLU A 219 16.23 -9.54 0.27
N GLU A 220 16.99 -9.23 1.31
CA GLU A 220 16.51 -8.47 2.47
C GLU A 220 17.30 -7.17 2.64
N PHE A 221 16.66 -6.17 3.21
CA PHE A 221 17.31 -4.93 3.60
C PHE A 221 16.74 -4.41 4.92
N SER A 222 17.56 -3.65 5.62
CA SER A 222 17.15 -2.95 6.85
C SER A 222 17.32 -1.45 6.68
N LEU A 223 16.45 -0.70 7.35
CA LEU A 223 16.49 0.75 7.42
C LEU A 223 17.31 1.17 8.62
N ALA A 224 18.14 2.20 8.44
CA ALA A 224 18.95 2.78 9.51
C ALA A 224 18.15 3.73 10.40
#